data_8468259fb4f5c9869b13f09f55f6303a
#
_entry.id   8468259fb4f5c9869b13f09f55f6303a
#
_cell.length_a   1.000
_cell.length_b   1.000
_cell.length_c   1.000
_cell.angle_alpha   90.00
_cell.angle_beta   90.00
_cell.angle_gamma   90.00
#
_symmetry.space_group_name_H-M   'P 1'
#
loop_
_entity.id
_entity.type
_entity.pdbx_description
1 polymer ?
#
loop_
_entity_poly.entity_id
_entity_poly.type
_entity_poly.pdbx_seq_one_letter_code
_entity_poly.pdbx_strand_id
1 'polypeptide(L)'
;MTGPIFDTHAHYSARAFDADRDFLLGSLPSKGVVGVCEQATHSGDAPKVLELAHRYPWVVAAVGIHPESLLPAADCGEEGPAPTVSVYGGDWAAEMRALAPYYEDPKVVAVGECGLDYHWPVPKDAQLAM
;
A
#
# COMPACT_ATOMS: atom_id res chain seq x y z
N MET A 1 25.46 5.73 18.17
CA MET A 1 24.55 4.56 18.10
C MET A 1 23.19 5.09 17.71
N THR A 2 22.71 4.74 16.54
CA THR A 2 21.32 5.03 16.12
C THR A 2 20.41 4.06 16.90
N GLY A 3 19.34 4.59 17.50
CA GLY A 3 18.32 3.76 18.16
C GLY A 3 17.59 2.84 17.16
N PRO A 4 16.66 1.98 17.64
CA PRO A 4 15.85 1.15 16.78
C PRO A 4 15.02 2.00 15.82
N ILE A 5 14.86 1.53 14.58
CA ILE A 5 14.12 2.22 13.51
C ILE A 5 12.80 1.47 13.30
N PHE A 6 11.69 2.21 13.27
CA PHE A 6 10.42 1.75 12.73
C PHE A 6 10.16 2.49 11.42
N ASP A 7 10.06 1.75 10.31
CA ASP A 7 9.68 2.30 9.02
C ASP A 7 8.15 2.35 8.95
N THR A 8 7.60 3.55 9.02
CA THR A 8 6.14 3.75 9.08
C THR A 8 5.46 3.74 7.71
N HIS A 9 6.24 3.70 6.61
CA HIS A 9 5.69 3.74 5.27
C HIS A 9 6.60 3.05 4.26
N ALA A 10 6.26 1.83 3.87
CA ALA A 10 7.02 1.02 2.95
C ALA A 10 6.14 0.29 1.93
N HIS A 11 6.71 -0.06 0.78
CA HIS A 11 6.06 -0.76 -0.32
C HIS A 11 6.91 -1.96 -0.78
N TYR A 12 7.32 -2.83 0.14
CA TYR A 12 8.07 -4.05 -0.20
C TYR A 12 7.24 -5.04 -1.04
N SER A 13 5.91 -4.91 -1.04
CA SER A 13 5.01 -5.64 -1.93
C SER A 13 5.17 -5.27 -3.40
N ALA A 14 5.76 -4.10 -3.71
CA ALA A 14 5.96 -3.62 -5.08
C ALA A 14 6.80 -4.60 -5.93
N ARG A 15 6.49 -4.65 -7.24
CA ARG A 15 7.17 -5.54 -8.21
C ARG A 15 8.68 -5.29 -8.29
N ALA A 16 9.14 -4.08 -8.00
CA ALA A 16 10.55 -3.73 -7.96
C ALA A 16 11.36 -4.61 -7.00
N PHE A 17 10.72 -5.17 -5.97
CA PHE A 17 11.35 -6.03 -4.97
C PHE A 17 11.15 -7.53 -5.22
N ASP A 18 10.49 -7.94 -6.31
CA ASP A 18 10.16 -9.36 -6.54
C ASP A 18 11.39 -10.27 -6.51
N ALA A 19 12.55 -9.78 -6.96
CA ALA A 19 13.77 -10.56 -7.04
C ALA A 19 14.47 -10.79 -5.69
N ASP A 20 14.31 -9.86 -4.72
CA ASP A 20 15.11 -9.84 -3.49
C ASP A 20 14.32 -9.51 -2.23
N ARG A 21 13.00 -9.39 -2.32
CA ARG A 21 12.09 -9.03 -1.22
C ARG A 21 12.33 -9.82 0.05
N ASP A 22 12.41 -11.14 -0.06
CA ASP A 22 12.57 -12.02 1.12
C ASP A 22 13.94 -11.83 1.77
N PHE A 23 14.99 -11.59 0.97
CA PHE A 23 16.32 -11.29 1.48
C PHE A 23 16.33 -9.91 2.17
N LEU A 24 15.73 -8.90 1.57
CA LEU A 24 15.65 -7.56 2.14
C LEU A 24 14.88 -7.57 3.45
N LEU A 25 13.63 -8.03 3.45
CA LEU A 25 12.80 -8.09 4.64
C LEU A 25 13.45 -8.93 5.76
N GLY A 26 14.02 -10.09 5.42
CA GLY A 26 14.72 -10.93 6.40
C GLY A 26 15.97 -10.29 6.99
N SER A 27 16.61 -9.35 6.27
CA SER A 27 17.81 -8.65 6.73
C SER A 27 17.55 -7.46 7.65
N LEU A 28 16.33 -6.90 7.66
CA LEU A 28 16.00 -5.65 8.35
C LEU A 28 16.30 -5.67 9.85
N PRO A 29 15.93 -6.72 10.62
CA PRO A 29 16.23 -6.74 12.06
C PRO A 29 17.73 -6.64 12.36
N SER A 30 18.58 -7.28 11.56
CA SER A 30 20.04 -7.22 11.74
C SER A 30 20.63 -5.83 11.46
N LYS A 31 19.87 -4.99 10.74
CA LYS A 31 20.22 -3.59 10.42
C LYS A 31 19.62 -2.59 11.39
N GLY A 32 18.91 -3.06 12.43
CA GLY A 32 18.30 -2.21 13.45
C GLY A 32 16.90 -1.71 13.10
N VAL A 33 16.30 -2.21 12.01
CA VAL A 33 14.89 -1.94 11.70
C VAL A 33 14.04 -2.95 12.47
N VAL A 34 13.31 -2.45 13.47
CA VAL A 34 12.52 -3.28 14.40
C VAL A 34 11.08 -3.44 13.99
N GLY A 35 10.61 -2.65 13.03
CA GLY A 35 9.27 -2.76 12.50
C GLY A 35 9.12 -2.03 11.16
N VAL A 36 8.15 -2.48 10.38
CA VAL A 36 7.76 -1.92 9.08
C VAL A 36 6.25 -1.87 9.01
N CYS A 37 5.70 -0.75 8.57
CA CYS A 37 4.31 -0.65 8.16
C CYS A 37 4.23 -0.67 6.63
N GLU A 38 3.82 -1.80 6.09
CA GLU A 38 3.63 -2.01 4.66
C GLU A 38 2.30 -1.41 4.23
N GLN A 39 2.28 -0.65 3.13
CA GLN A 39 1.11 0.09 2.67
C GLN A 39 0.42 -0.63 1.53
N ALA A 40 -0.90 -0.83 1.63
CA ALA A 40 -1.74 -1.15 0.50
C ALA A 40 -2.25 0.14 -0.15
N THR A 41 -2.43 0.12 -1.45
CA THR A 41 -2.90 1.27 -2.24
C THR A 41 -4.32 1.07 -2.79
N HIS A 42 -4.80 -0.17 -2.81
CA HIS A 42 -6.16 -0.56 -3.22
C HIS A 42 -6.45 -2.02 -2.83
N SER A 43 -7.68 -2.47 -3.06
CA SER A 43 -8.10 -3.84 -2.71
C SER A 43 -7.33 -4.95 -3.45
N GLY A 44 -6.76 -4.65 -4.60
CA GLY A 44 -6.02 -5.63 -5.41
C GLY A 44 -4.63 -5.95 -4.86
N ASP A 45 -3.97 -5.04 -4.14
CA ASP A 45 -2.66 -5.26 -3.55
C ASP A 45 -2.71 -5.63 -2.05
N ALA A 46 -3.82 -5.31 -1.37
CA ALA A 46 -4.02 -5.63 0.04
C ALA A 46 -3.71 -7.09 0.41
N PRO A 47 -4.10 -8.13 -0.38
CA PRO A 47 -3.74 -9.51 -0.08
C PRO A 47 -2.24 -9.75 0.01
N LYS A 48 -1.45 -9.14 -0.88
CA LYS A 48 0.01 -9.29 -0.90
C LYS A 48 0.66 -8.57 0.28
N VAL A 49 0.16 -7.39 0.63
CA VAL A 49 0.59 -6.64 1.81
C VAL A 49 0.36 -7.47 3.08
N LEU A 50 -0.83 -8.07 3.23
CA LEU A 50 -1.14 -8.92 4.38
C LEU A 50 -0.33 -10.22 4.39
N GLU A 51 -0.07 -10.82 3.22
CA GLU A 51 0.84 -11.97 3.14
C GLU A 51 2.19 -11.65 3.77
N LEU A 52 2.78 -10.50 3.44
CA LEU A 52 4.05 -10.06 4.02
C LEU A 52 3.94 -9.80 5.52
N ALA A 53 2.88 -9.14 5.96
CA ALA A 53 2.64 -8.86 7.37
C ALA A 53 2.49 -10.13 8.22
N HIS A 54 1.88 -11.19 7.67
CA HIS A 54 1.78 -12.48 8.35
C HIS A 54 3.08 -13.28 8.29
N ARG A 55 3.85 -13.16 7.20
CA ARG A 55 5.12 -13.88 7.02
C ARG A 55 6.22 -13.36 7.95
N TYR A 56 6.27 -12.04 8.18
CA TYR A 56 7.32 -11.41 8.99
C TYR A 56 6.74 -10.82 10.28
N PRO A 57 7.16 -11.28 11.49
CA PRO A 57 6.62 -10.79 12.76
C PRO A 57 6.74 -9.29 12.97
N TRP A 58 7.78 -8.66 12.41
CA TRP A 58 8.05 -7.21 12.48
C TRP A 58 7.35 -6.39 11.41
N VAL A 59 6.57 -7.01 10.53
CA VAL A 59 5.77 -6.31 9.52
C VAL A 59 4.33 -6.22 9.99
N VAL A 60 3.77 -5.03 9.88
CA VAL A 60 2.34 -4.72 10.05
C VAL A 60 1.83 -4.07 8.77
N ALA A 61 0.54 -3.93 8.61
CA ALA A 61 -0.09 -3.41 7.42
C ALA A 61 -0.89 -2.13 7.69
N ALA A 62 -0.89 -1.23 6.73
CA ALA A 62 -1.93 -0.23 6.56
C ALA A 62 -2.73 -0.55 5.30
N VAL A 63 -4.03 -0.35 5.35
CA VAL A 63 -4.95 -0.67 4.25
C VAL A 63 -5.79 0.57 3.94
N GLY A 64 -5.81 0.98 2.67
CA GLY A 64 -6.51 2.19 2.24
C GLY A 64 -6.64 2.27 0.72
N ILE A 65 -7.07 3.44 0.25
CA ILE A 65 -7.20 3.75 -1.18
C ILE A 65 -6.29 4.94 -1.47
N HIS A 66 -5.25 4.70 -2.27
CA HIS A 66 -4.38 5.76 -2.77
C HIS A 66 -5.15 6.63 -3.78
N PRO A 67 -4.99 7.96 -3.78
CA PRO A 67 -5.71 8.84 -4.71
C PRO A 67 -5.50 8.49 -6.19
N GLU A 68 -4.33 7.97 -6.59
CA GLU A 68 -4.10 7.48 -7.96
C GLU A 68 -5.02 6.32 -8.34
N SER A 69 -5.48 5.52 -7.38
CA SER A 69 -6.41 4.41 -7.63
C SER A 69 -7.79 4.85 -8.13
N LEU A 70 -8.05 6.16 -8.15
CA LEU A 70 -9.25 6.75 -8.76
C LEU A 70 -9.08 6.98 -10.28
N LEU A 71 -7.88 6.82 -10.83
CA LEU A 71 -7.67 6.92 -12.27
C LEU A 71 -8.27 5.71 -12.98
N PRO A 72 -9.02 5.92 -14.08
CA PRO A 72 -9.38 4.84 -14.98
C PRO A 72 -8.12 4.22 -15.58
N ALA A 73 -8.12 2.90 -15.79
CA ALA A 73 -6.98 2.18 -16.36
C ALA A 73 -6.49 2.75 -17.71
N ALA A 74 -7.40 3.38 -18.48
CA ALA A 74 -7.08 3.99 -19.77
C ALA A 74 -6.26 5.30 -19.67
N ASP A 75 -6.29 5.96 -18.53
CA ASP A 75 -5.63 7.26 -18.32
C ASP A 75 -4.26 7.14 -17.67
N CYS A 76 -3.82 5.90 -17.43
CA CYS A 76 -2.50 5.60 -16.91
C CYS A 76 -1.49 5.69 -18.05
N GLY A 77 -0.78 6.83 -18.17
CA GLY A 77 0.24 7.04 -19.19
C GLY A 77 1.35 5.98 -19.13
N GLU A 78 1.97 5.71 -20.29
CA GLU A 78 3.05 4.71 -20.43
C GLU A 78 4.38 5.12 -19.75
N GLU A 79 4.51 6.36 -19.28
CA GLU A 79 5.74 6.90 -18.66
C GLU A 79 5.54 7.19 -17.18
N GLY A 80 5.88 6.21 -16.34
CA GLY A 80 5.88 6.36 -14.91
C GLY A 80 5.87 5.01 -14.20
N PRO A 81 6.04 4.96 -12.87
CA PRO A 81 5.72 3.77 -12.11
C PRO A 81 4.28 3.39 -12.44
N ALA A 82 4.04 2.12 -12.75
CA ALA A 82 2.70 1.65 -13.12
C ALA A 82 1.68 2.16 -12.08
N PRO A 83 0.68 2.94 -12.50
CA PRO A 83 -0.26 3.52 -11.56
C PRO A 83 -0.97 2.40 -10.82
N THR A 84 -1.30 2.66 -9.58
CA THR A 84 -2.12 1.81 -8.74
C THR A 84 -3.54 1.86 -9.26
N VAL A 85 -3.83 1.04 -10.26
CA VAL A 85 -5.15 1.03 -10.90
C VAL A 85 -6.11 0.24 -10.05
N SER A 86 -7.14 0.91 -9.56
CA SER A 86 -8.25 0.26 -8.88
C SER A 86 -8.85 -0.89 -9.72
N VAL A 87 -9.12 -2.02 -9.07
CA VAL A 87 -9.86 -3.14 -9.68
C VAL A 87 -11.29 -2.74 -10.07
N TYR A 88 -11.82 -1.67 -9.49
CA TYR A 88 -13.18 -1.18 -9.67
C TYR A 88 -13.25 0.09 -10.55
N GLY A 89 -12.20 0.37 -11.31
CA GLY A 89 -12.20 1.46 -12.29
C GLY A 89 -12.45 2.86 -11.70
N GLY A 90 -12.00 3.10 -10.47
CA GLY A 90 -12.18 4.37 -9.79
C GLY A 90 -13.46 4.47 -8.93
N ASP A 91 -14.29 3.42 -8.85
CA ASP A 91 -15.40 3.36 -7.88
C ASP A 91 -14.82 3.12 -6.45
N TRP A 92 -14.48 4.22 -5.78
CA TRP A 92 -13.92 4.17 -4.42
C TRP A 92 -14.86 3.52 -3.40
N ALA A 93 -16.19 3.63 -3.59
CA ALA A 93 -17.15 3.01 -2.68
C ALA A 93 -17.14 1.47 -2.83
N ALA A 94 -16.92 0.95 -4.03
CA ALA A 94 -16.70 -0.47 -4.25
C ALA A 94 -15.36 -0.92 -3.67
N GLU A 95 -14.29 -0.14 -3.83
CA GLU A 95 -12.98 -0.38 -3.19
C GLU A 95 -13.11 -0.46 -1.67
N MET A 96 -13.79 0.51 -1.05
CA MET A 96 -13.99 0.52 0.41
C MET A 96 -14.74 -0.73 0.89
N ARG A 97 -15.77 -1.17 0.17
CA ARG A 97 -16.47 -2.42 0.50
C ARG A 97 -15.56 -3.64 0.39
N ALA A 98 -14.69 -3.67 -0.61
CA ALA A 98 -13.74 -4.76 -0.79
C ALA A 98 -12.62 -4.76 0.28
N LEU A 99 -12.22 -3.57 0.75
CA LEU A 99 -11.20 -3.42 1.80
C LEU A 99 -11.76 -3.70 3.20
N ALA A 100 -13.05 -3.50 3.44
CA ALA A 100 -13.66 -3.61 4.77
C ALA A 100 -13.31 -4.91 5.54
N PRO A 101 -13.29 -6.11 4.93
CA PRO A 101 -12.93 -7.34 5.62
C PRO A 101 -11.48 -7.36 6.15
N TYR A 102 -10.56 -6.64 5.52
CA TYR A 102 -9.16 -6.64 5.93
C TYR A 102 -8.93 -5.90 7.25
N TYR A 103 -9.81 -4.97 7.64
CA TYR A 103 -9.71 -4.28 8.92
C TYR A 103 -9.98 -5.18 10.14
N GLU A 104 -10.51 -6.37 9.94
CA GLU A 104 -10.65 -7.40 10.99
C GLU A 104 -9.33 -8.16 11.24
N ASP A 105 -8.34 -8.04 10.33
CA ASP A 105 -7.05 -8.71 10.48
C ASP A 105 -6.18 -7.99 11.53
N PRO A 106 -5.66 -8.71 12.56
CA PRO A 106 -4.87 -8.10 13.63
C PRO A 106 -3.53 -7.49 13.15
N LYS A 107 -3.10 -7.80 11.93
CA LYS A 107 -1.92 -7.20 11.31
C LYS A 107 -2.21 -5.85 10.66
N VAL A 108 -3.46 -5.51 10.43
CA VAL A 108 -3.86 -4.18 9.94
C VAL A 108 -3.97 -3.23 11.12
N VAL A 109 -3.02 -2.31 11.22
CA VAL A 109 -2.87 -1.40 12.38
C VAL A 109 -3.20 0.05 12.04
N ALA A 110 -3.41 0.37 10.76
CA ALA A 110 -3.67 1.73 10.30
C ALA A 110 -4.55 1.74 9.05
N VAL A 111 -5.22 2.87 8.83
CA VAL A 111 -5.84 3.22 7.55
C VAL A 111 -4.80 3.96 6.72
N GLY A 112 -4.51 3.45 5.52
CA GLY A 112 -3.51 3.99 4.59
C GLY A 112 -3.19 2.94 3.47
N GLU A 113 -2.67 3.35 2.36
CA GLU A 113 -2.31 4.70 2.00
C GLU A 113 -3.59 5.47 1.61
N CYS A 114 -3.71 6.73 2.01
CA CYS A 114 -4.87 7.56 1.69
C CYS A 114 -4.46 9.05 1.72
N GLY A 115 -5.26 9.91 1.14
CA GLY A 115 -5.02 11.35 1.15
C GLY A 115 -5.30 12.00 -0.19
N LEU A 116 -4.67 13.15 -0.43
CA LEU A 116 -4.82 13.93 -1.65
C LEU A 116 -3.49 14.01 -2.40
N ASP A 117 -3.49 13.66 -3.67
CA ASP A 117 -2.35 13.82 -4.56
C ASP A 117 -2.75 14.68 -5.77
N TYR A 118 -2.15 15.87 -5.88
CA TYR A 118 -2.40 16.81 -6.98
C TYR A 118 -1.28 16.83 -8.01
N HIS A 119 -0.31 15.93 -7.89
CA HIS A 119 0.76 15.77 -8.87
C HIS A 119 0.24 15.08 -10.13
N TRP A 120 -0.58 14.06 -9.98
CA TRP A 120 -1.16 13.30 -11.07
C TRP A 120 -2.50 13.87 -11.54
N PRO A 121 -2.94 13.60 -12.78
CA PRO A 121 -4.18 14.12 -13.34
C PRO A 121 -5.43 13.42 -12.78
N VAL A 122 -5.45 13.13 -11.50
CA VAL A 122 -6.62 12.58 -10.81
C VAL A 122 -7.60 13.70 -10.51
N PRO A 123 -8.90 13.57 -10.84
CA PRO A 123 -9.89 14.59 -10.57
C PRO A 123 -9.93 14.95 -9.08
N LYS A 124 -9.73 16.24 -8.78
CA LYS A 124 -9.67 16.72 -7.39
C LYS A 124 -10.97 16.47 -6.62
N ASP A 125 -12.10 16.65 -7.31
CA ASP A 125 -13.42 16.43 -6.71
C ASP A 125 -13.64 14.95 -6.34
N ALA A 126 -13.11 14.03 -7.14
CA ALA A 126 -13.16 12.61 -6.83
C ALA A 126 -12.32 12.27 -5.59
N GLN A 127 -11.11 12.87 -5.48
CA GLN A 127 -10.26 12.70 -4.30
C GLN A 127 -10.89 13.27 -3.03
N LEU A 128 -11.60 14.39 -3.13
CA LEU A 128 -12.28 15.00 -1.99
C LEU A 128 -13.55 14.26 -1.57
N ALA A 129 -14.15 13.47 -2.47
CA ALA A 129 -15.35 12.70 -2.21
C ALA A 129 -15.04 11.33 -1.56
N MET A 130 -13.85 10.82 -1.74
CA MET A 130 -13.35 9.59 -1.14
C MET A 130 -13.00 9.80 0.33
#